data_48a535ba97663f6db130ee53925bdce0
#
_entry.id   48a535ba97663f6db130ee53925bdce0
#
_cell.length_a   1.000
_cell.length_b   1.000
_cell.length_c   1.000
_cell.angle_alpha   90.00
_cell.angle_beta   90.00
_cell.angle_gamma   90.00
#
_symmetry.space_group_name_H-M   'P 1'
#
loop_
_entity.id
_entity.type
_entity.pdbx_description
1 polymer ?
#
loop_
_entity_poly.entity_id
_entity_poly.type
_entity_poly.pdbx_seq_one_letter_code
_entity_poly.pdbx_strand_id
1 'polypeptide(L)'
;MPHTHATTRVRLLVLLALVACTLGLAAFALPASPASAAAAPSVVKAADAGSCSGATTWTAGTYYNVGAIVEYPSNGDYYIATNANPGYDPTISTWYWSPYTCTSSSGGGSSCSSATTWTAGTYYNVGAIVEYPSNGDYYIATNANPGYDPTISTWYWSPYTCSGSSSGGGGGSNGFVVSQAQFNQMFPDANSFYSYSGLVAALSSYPGFATTGGTTVEEQEAAAFLANVDHETGGLVYINEIDQSGDYCASESYGCPAGTYAYYGRGPLQISWNFNYEAAGQAIGQDLLDNPDLVATNSTISWETALWYWMTQTGPGTMTAHNAMVNGAGFGQTIWAINGSVECNGGDPSEVQNRVDDYESFASILGVSPGGNLTC
;
A
#
# COMPACT_ATOMS: atom_id res chain seq x y z
N MET A 1 25.07 23.91 30.74
CA MET A 1 25.09 24.77 29.53
C MET A 1 24.34 24.02 28.46
N PRO A 2 23.16 24.46 28.02
CA PRO A 2 22.40 23.76 27.01
C PRO A 2 22.91 24.10 25.61
N HIS A 3 23.28 23.10 24.84
CA HIS A 3 23.56 23.23 23.41
C HIS A 3 22.27 23.24 22.64
N THR A 4 21.88 24.40 22.16
CA THR A 4 20.82 24.59 21.19
C THR A 4 21.29 24.12 19.81
N HIS A 5 20.82 23.00 19.32
CA HIS A 5 20.96 22.65 17.91
C HIS A 5 19.75 23.21 17.13
N ALA A 6 20.05 24.23 16.36
CA ALA A 6 19.13 24.80 15.38
C ALA A 6 19.03 23.82 14.19
N THR A 7 17.92 23.11 14.07
CA THR A 7 17.57 22.36 12.86
C THR A 7 16.97 23.32 11.84
N THR A 8 17.78 23.67 10.84
CA THR A 8 17.32 24.47 9.68
C THR A 8 16.54 23.54 8.75
N ARG A 9 15.22 23.65 8.75
CA ARG A 9 14.38 22.98 7.76
C ARG A 9 14.54 23.67 6.41
N VAL A 10 14.99 22.92 5.41
CA VAL A 10 15.06 23.37 4.02
C VAL A 10 13.67 23.18 3.41
N ARG A 11 12.97 24.28 3.21
CA ARG A 11 11.75 24.31 2.39
C ARG A 11 12.15 24.03 0.94
N LEU A 12 11.54 23.03 0.33
CA LEU A 12 11.71 22.72 -1.09
C LEU A 12 11.00 23.78 -1.95
N LEU A 13 11.73 24.87 -2.28
CA LEU A 13 11.35 25.79 -3.34
C LEU A 13 11.97 25.28 -4.64
N VAL A 14 11.14 24.71 -5.52
CA VAL A 14 11.53 24.40 -6.90
C VAL A 14 11.69 25.72 -7.66
N LEU A 15 12.92 26.19 -7.81
CA LEU A 15 13.28 27.26 -8.72
C LEU A 15 13.84 26.64 -10.01
N LEU A 16 13.03 26.66 -11.06
CA LEU A 16 13.51 26.42 -12.43
C LEU A 16 14.51 27.54 -12.81
N ALA A 17 15.78 27.21 -12.91
CA ALA A 17 16.77 28.06 -13.56
C ALA A 17 16.98 27.58 -14.99
N LEU A 18 16.42 28.30 -15.94
CA LEU A 18 16.76 28.22 -17.36
C LEU A 18 18.16 28.83 -17.57
N VAL A 19 19.13 28.00 -17.89
CA VAL A 19 20.41 28.47 -18.46
C VAL A 19 20.38 28.20 -19.96
N ALA A 20 20.23 29.26 -20.71
CA ALA A 20 20.46 29.27 -22.17
C ALA A 20 21.96 29.28 -22.46
N CYS A 21 22.48 28.21 -23.04
CA CYS A 21 23.81 28.18 -23.61
C CYS A 21 23.69 28.10 -25.13
N THR A 22 23.92 29.23 -25.78
CA THR A 22 24.00 29.34 -27.25
C THR A 22 25.40 28.92 -27.71
N LEU A 23 25.50 27.81 -28.42
CA LEU A 23 26.66 27.52 -29.27
C LEU A 23 26.14 27.02 -30.62
N GLY A 24 26.37 27.81 -31.64
CA GLY A 24 26.02 27.49 -33.00
C GLY A 24 26.92 26.41 -33.58
N LEU A 25 26.32 25.50 -34.31
CA LEU A 25 27.02 24.61 -35.26
C LEU A 25 26.13 24.40 -36.51
N ALA A 26 26.77 24.49 -37.63
CA ALA A 26 26.20 24.51 -38.96
C ALA A 26 25.40 23.26 -39.30
N ALA A 27 24.26 23.45 -39.93
CA ALA A 27 23.41 22.42 -40.46
C ALA A 27 23.96 21.83 -41.77
N PHE A 28 24.19 20.50 -41.76
CA PHE A 28 24.14 19.71 -42.99
C PHE A 28 22.77 19.07 -43.09
N ALA A 29 21.98 19.52 -44.03
CA ALA A 29 20.68 18.97 -44.35
C ALA A 29 20.84 17.70 -45.20
N LEU A 30 20.44 16.53 -44.63
CA LEU A 30 20.15 15.34 -45.39
C LEU A 30 18.63 15.25 -45.60
N PRO A 31 18.14 14.78 -46.77
CA PRO A 31 16.73 14.70 -47.02
C PRO A 31 16.07 13.64 -46.16
N ALA A 32 15.09 14.02 -45.35
CA ALA A 32 14.26 13.13 -44.57
C ALA A 32 13.28 12.40 -45.50
N SER A 33 13.37 11.08 -45.53
CA SER A 33 12.28 10.23 -46.01
C SER A 33 11.09 10.33 -45.07
N PRO A 34 9.83 10.34 -45.52
CA PRO A 34 8.69 10.36 -44.64
C PRO A 34 8.62 9.06 -43.85
N ALA A 35 8.94 9.13 -42.54
CA ALA A 35 8.64 8.07 -41.62
C ALA A 35 7.12 7.96 -41.48
N SER A 36 6.57 6.82 -41.92
CA SER A 36 5.18 6.46 -41.66
C SER A 36 5.00 6.47 -40.12
N ALA A 37 4.13 7.35 -39.65
CA ALA A 37 3.80 7.38 -38.22
C ALA A 37 3.15 6.05 -37.84
N ALA A 38 3.90 5.21 -37.16
CA ALA A 38 3.31 4.06 -36.49
C ALA A 38 2.32 4.58 -35.44
N ALA A 39 1.07 4.18 -35.57
CA ALA A 39 0.03 4.51 -34.60
C ALA A 39 0.50 4.05 -33.21
N ALA A 40 0.41 4.91 -32.21
CA ALA A 40 0.70 4.56 -30.85
C ALA A 40 -0.15 3.33 -30.43
N PRO A 41 0.42 2.33 -29.73
CA PRO A 41 -0.35 1.16 -29.32
C PRO A 41 -1.52 1.59 -28.45
N SER A 42 -2.72 1.15 -28.81
CA SER A 42 -3.92 1.38 -28.02
C SER A 42 -3.77 0.63 -26.69
N VAL A 43 -3.68 1.35 -25.60
CA VAL A 43 -3.65 0.75 -24.23
C VAL A 43 -5.08 0.33 -23.91
N VAL A 44 -5.32 -0.98 -23.86
CA VAL A 44 -6.59 -1.54 -23.41
C VAL A 44 -6.58 -1.58 -21.88
N LYS A 45 -7.55 -0.91 -21.26
CA LYS A 45 -7.71 -0.87 -19.80
C LYS A 45 -7.98 -2.29 -19.28
N ALA A 46 -7.31 -2.69 -18.19
CA ALA A 46 -7.63 -3.94 -17.50
C ALA A 46 -9.10 -3.93 -17.04
N ALA A 47 -9.82 -5.02 -17.31
CA ALA A 47 -11.21 -5.15 -16.88
C ALA A 47 -11.28 -5.62 -15.43
N ASP A 48 -12.34 -5.23 -14.72
CA ASP A 48 -12.58 -5.66 -13.33
C ASP A 48 -12.67 -7.19 -13.24
N ALA A 49 -12.07 -7.79 -12.22
CA ALA A 49 -12.04 -9.23 -12.04
C ALA A 49 -13.47 -9.82 -12.00
N GLY A 50 -13.75 -10.76 -12.88
CA GLY A 50 -15.05 -11.44 -12.99
C GLY A 50 -16.06 -10.80 -13.94
N SER A 51 -15.90 -9.54 -14.35
CA SER A 51 -16.78 -8.88 -15.32
C SER A 51 -16.12 -8.79 -16.69
N CYS A 52 -16.87 -9.14 -17.75
CA CYS A 52 -16.43 -8.89 -19.13
C CYS A 52 -16.97 -7.59 -19.71
N SER A 53 -17.54 -6.70 -18.89
CA SER A 53 -18.10 -5.41 -19.36
C SER A 53 -17.07 -4.48 -20.01
N GLY A 54 -15.78 -4.69 -19.76
CA GLY A 54 -14.67 -3.99 -20.38
C GLY A 54 -13.86 -4.81 -21.39
N ALA A 55 -14.28 -6.03 -21.69
CA ALA A 55 -13.61 -6.87 -22.67
C ALA A 55 -13.74 -6.25 -24.08
N THR A 56 -12.63 -6.33 -24.82
CA THR A 56 -12.60 -5.90 -26.23
C THR A 56 -12.46 -7.11 -27.13
N THR A 57 -12.91 -6.99 -28.37
CA THR A 57 -12.68 -8.07 -29.35
C THR A 57 -11.18 -8.19 -29.61
N TRP A 58 -10.66 -9.41 -29.52
CA TRP A 58 -9.25 -9.68 -29.84
C TRP A 58 -8.95 -9.34 -31.30
N THR A 59 -7.78 -8.74 -31.50
CA THR A 59 -7.31 -8.37 -32.85
C THR A 59 -5.82 -8.75 -32.96
N ALA A 60 -5.50 -9.48 -34.03
CA ALA A 60 -4.12 -9.88 -34.32
C ALA A 60 -3.18 -8.66 -34.42
N GLY A 61 -2.01 -8.75 -33.80
CA GLY A 61 -1.01 -7.68 -33.83
C GLY A 61 -1.31 -6.49 -32.89
N THR A 62 -2.39 -6.53 -32.12
CA THR A 62 -2.67 -5.56 -31.06
C THR A 62 -1.90 -5.97 -29.79
N TYR A 63 -1.23 -5.00 -29.17
CA TYR A 63 -0.53 -5.26 -27.91
C TYR A 63 -1.52 -5.29 -26.74
N TYR A 64 -1.42 -6.33 -25.91
CA TYR A 64 -2.24 -6.53 -24.71
C TYR A 64 -1.38 -6.60 -23.46
N ASN A 65 -1.71 -5.79 -22.48
CA ASN A 65 -1.09 -5.85 -21.15
C ASN A 65 -1.59 -7.05 -20.35
N VAL A 66 -0.82 -7.47 -19.36
CA VAL A 66 -1.25 -8.49 -18.38
C VAL A 66 -2.57 -8.04 -17.73
N GLY A 67 -3.53 -8.96 -17.64
CA GLY A 67 -4.86 -8.69 -17.12
C GLY A 67 -5.88 -8.17 -18.17
N ALA A 68 -5.47 -7.89 -19.41
CA ALA A 68 -6.42 -7.55 -20.47
C ALA A 68 -7.35 -8.73 -20.77
N ILE A 69 -8.66 -8.50 -20.80
CA ILE A 69 -9.66 -9.49 -21.19
C ILE A 69 -10.15 -9.20 -22.60
N VAL A 70 -10.17 -10.23 -23.43
CA VAL A 70 -10.62 -10.14 -24.82
C VAL A 70 -11.66 -11.21 -25.12
N GLU A 71 -12.60 -10.90 -26.00
CA GLU A 71 -13.48 -11.88 -26.65
C GLU A 71 -12.83 -12.32 -27.98
N TYR A 72 -12.64 -13.63 -28.16
CA TYR A 72 -12.10 -14.15 -29.41
C TYR A 72 -13.19 -14.27 -30.46
N PRO A 73 -13.10 -13.56 -31.60
CA PRO A 73 -14.21 -13.36 -32.51
C PRO A 73 -14.69 -14.63 -33.22
N SER A 74 -13.85 -15.69 -33.29
CA SER A 74 -14.18 -16.89 -34.03
C SER A 74 -14.99 -17.91 -33.25
N ASN A 75 -14.91 -17.89 -31.89
CA ASN A 75 -15.63 -18.84 -31.02
C ASN A 75 -16.49 -18.15 -29.96
N GLY A 76 -16.33 -16.84 -29.74
CA GLY A 76 -17.05 -16.09 -28.70
C GLY A 76 -16.52 -16.34 -27.29
N ASP A 77 -15.42 -17.08 -27.15
CA ASP A 77 -14.81 -17.35 -25.86
C ASP A 77 -13.98 -16.15 -25.38
N TYR A 78 -13.89 -16.01 -24.06
CA TYR A 78 -13.08 -14.96 -23.46
C TYR A 78 -11.73 -15.49 -22.98
N TYR A 79 -10.71 -14.64 -23.11
CA TYR A 79 -9.34 -14.93 -22.69
C TYR A 79 -8.76 -13.76 -21.93
N ILE A 80 -7.95 -14.05 -20.90
CA ILE A 80 -7.22 -13.05 -20.13
C ILE A 80 -5.72 -13.16 -20.46
N ALA A 81 -5.08 -12.02 -20.67
CA ALA A 81 -3.64 -11.96 -20.91
C ALA A 81 -2.89 -12.24 -19.60
N THR A 82 -2.16 -13.34 -19.57
CA THR A 82 -1.31 -13.77 -18.43
C THR A 82 0.10 -13.20 -18.51
N ASN A 83 0.53 -12.85 -19.72
CA ASN A 83 1.77 -12.14 -19.98
C ASN A 83 1.49 -11.03 -20.99
N ALA A 84 2.26 -9.93 -20.90
CA ALA A 84 2.20 -8.86 -21.89
C ALA A 84 2.56 -9.44 -23.28
N ASN A 85 1.68 -9.25 -24.26
CA ASN A 85 1.85 -9.90 -25.55
C ASN A 85 1.55 -8.97 -26.73
N PRO A 86 2.22 -9.16 -27.86
CA PRO A 86 2.04 -8.35 -29.07
C PRO A 86 0.87 -8.84 -29.97
N GLY A 87 -0.17 -9.43 -29.38
CA GLY A 87 -1.37 -9.89 -30.11
C GLY A 87 -1.26 -11.30 -30.65
N TYR A 88 -0.58 -12.20 -29.94
CA TYR A 88 -0.61 -13.62 -30.24
C TYR A 88 -2.03 -14.19 -30.09
N ASP A 89 -2.35 -15.18 -30.89
CA ASP A 89 -3.68 -15.84 -30.90
C ASP A 89 -3.99 -16.52 -29.56
N PRO A 90 -5.08 -16.16 -28.88
CA PRO A 90 -5.44 -16.71 -27.57
C PRO A 90 -5.69 -18.22 -27.54
N THR A 91 -6.12 -18.81 -28.67
CA THR A 91 -6.47 -20.23 -28.73
C THR A 91 -5.28 -21.18 -28.79
N ILE A 92 -4.10 -20.66 -29.15
CA ILE A 92 -2.88 -21.47 -29.32
C ILE A 92 -1.69 -20.96 -28.49
N SER A 93 -1.75 -19.74 -27.98
CA SER A 93 -0.64 -19.08 -27.28
C SER A 93 -0.82 -19.13 -25.76
N THR A 94 -0.87 -20.32 -25.18
CA THR A 94 -1.18 -20.59 -23.77
C THR A 94 -0.20 -19.95 -22.77
N TRP A 95 0.99 -19.55 -23.22
CA TRP A 95 1.92 -18.74 -22.40
C TRP A 95 1.40 -17.30 -22.18
N TYR A 96 0.73 -16.74 -23.18
CA TYR A 96 0.28 -15.35 -23.15
C TYR A 96 -1.19 -15.21 -22.74
N TRP A 97 -1.99 -16.27 -22.90
CA TRP A 97 -3.42 -16.23 -22.67
C TRP A 97 -3.92 -17.43 -21.86
N SER A 98 -4.86 -17.18 -20.99
CA SER A 98 -5.68 -18.24 -20.36
C SER A 98 -7.15 -18.06 -20.72
N PRO A 99 -7.90 -19.15 -20.90
CA PRO A 99 -9.35 -19.08 -21.03
C PRO A 99 -9.95 -18.32 -19.82
N TYR A 100 -10.95 -17.49 -20.09
CA TYR A 100 -11.59 -16.66 -19.08
C TYR A 100 -13.11 -16.84 -19.13
N THR A 101 -13.75 -17.03 -17.98
CA THR A 101 -15.19 -17.15 -17.87
C THR A 101 -15.77 -15.86 -17.31
N CYS A 102 -16.63 -15.20 -18.09
CA CYS A 102 -17.34 -14.01 -17.66
C CYS A 102 -18.45 -14.37 -16.68
N THR A 103 -18.40 -13.79 -15.49
CA THR A 103 -19.55 -13.82 -14.60
C THR A 103 -20.49 -12.67 -14.95
N SER A 104 -21.74 -12.97 -15.29
CA SER A 104 -22.76 -11.96 -15.59
C SER A 104 -23.01 -11.14 -14.32
N SER A 105 -22.56 -9.88 -14.31
CA SER A 105 -22.83 -8.93 -13.23
C SER A 105 -24.30 -8.47 -13.32
N SER A 106 -25.22 -9.24 -12.74
CA SER A 106 -26.41 -8.64 -12.13
C SER A 106 -25.97 -8.13 -10.76
N GLY A 107 -25.96 -6.81 -10.57
CA GLY A 107 -25.40 -6.11 -9.43
C GLY A 107 -25.67 -6.74 -8.07
N GLY A 108 -24.63 -7.08 -7.37
CA GLY A 108 -24.65 -7.65 -6.03
C GLY A 108 -23.28 -8.21 -5.72
N GLY A 109 -22.68 -7.82 -4.58
CA GLY A 109 -21.38 -8.28 -4.14
C GLY A 109 -21.19 -9.79 -4.30
N SER A 110 -20.01 -10.20 -4.72
CA SER A 110 -19.70 -11.60 -4.97
C SER A 110 -19.78 -12.40 -3.67
N SER A 111 -20.89 -13.11 -3.52
CA SER A 111 -21.06 -14.14 -2.49
C SER A 111 -20.04 -15.25 -2.77
N CYS A 112 -19.30 -15.71 -1.74
CA CYS A 112 -18.42 -16.87 -1.86
C CYS A 112 -19.18 -18.21 -2.01
N SER A 113 -20.46 -18.17 -2.32
CA SER A 113 -21.25 -19.38 -2.58
C SER A 113 -20.73 -20.22 -3.75
N SER A 114 -19.85 -19.67 -4.58
CA SER A 114 -19.16 -20.39 -5.67
C SER A 114 -17.69 -20.72 -5.35
N ALA A 115 -17.19 -20.33 -4.19
CA ALA A 115 -15.84 -20.68 -3.78
C ALA A 115 -15.74 -22.20 -3.59
N THR A 116 -14.63 -22.77 -4.07
CA THR A 116 -14.32 -24.19 -3.88
C THR A 116 -13.27 -24.33 -2.78
N THR A 117 -13.28 -25.45 -2.06
CA THR A 117 -12.22 -25.73 -1.10
C THR A 117 -10.87 -25.87 -1.84
N TRP A 118 -9.88 -25.15 -1.38
CA TRP A 118 -8.52 -25.28 -1.93
C TRP A 118 -7.96 -26.69 -1.76
N THR A 119 -7.31 -27.18 -2.79
CA THR A 119 -6.70 -28.49 -2.80
C THR A 119 -5.29 -28.40 -3.42
N ALA A 120 -4.28 -28.89 -2.70
CA ALA A 120 -2.91 -28.91 -3.18
C ALA A 120 -2.78 -29.62 -4.54
N GLY A 121 -2.00 -29.02 -5.44
CA GLY A 121 -1.76 -29.56 -6.79
C GLY A 121 -2.93 -29.40 -7.77
N THR A 122 -4.02 -28.75 -7.38
CA THR A 122 -5.09 -28.34 -8.28
C THR A 122 -4.71 -27.03 -8.97
N TYR A 123 -4.90 -26.99 -10.29
CA TYR A 123 -4.64 -25.76 -11.05
C TYR A 123 -5.77 -24.75 -10.85
N TYR A 124 -5.42 -23.52 -10.52
CA TYR A 124 -6.35 -22.41 -10.34
C TYR A 124 -6.07 -21.29 -11.32
N ASN A 125 -7.10 -20.86 -12.04
CA ASN A 125 -7.03 -19.70 -12.92
C ASN A 125 -7.06 -18.41 -12.12
N VAL A 126 -6.53 -17.34 -12.71
CA VAL A 126 -6.67 -15.99 -12.17
C VAL A 126 -8.14 -15.67 -11.93
N GLY A 127 -8.46 -15.12 -10.75
CA GLY A 127 -9.83 -14.84 -10.33
C GLY A 127 -10.56 -16.03 -9.69
N ALA A 128 -9.96 -17.22 -9.61
CA ALA A 128 -10.53 -18.33 -8.85
C ALA A 128 -10.55 -17.99 -7.35
N ILE A 129 -11.71 -18.14 -6.71
CA ILE A 129 -11.88 -17.95 -5.27
C ILE A 129 -11.92 -19.33 -4.60
N VAL A 130 -11.10 -19.52 -3.59
CA VAL A 130 -11.02 -20.75 -2.82
C VAL A 130 -11.17 -20.46 -1.33
N GLU A 131 -11.74 -21.43 -0.60
CA GLU A 131 -11.69 -21.48 0.87
C GLU A 131 -10.53 -22.37 1.29
N TYR A 132 -9.63 -21.88 2.13
CA TYR A 132 -8.51 -22.65 2.64
C TYR A 132 -8.97 -23.51 3.82
N PRO A 133 -8.88 -24.86 3.73
CA PRO A 133 -9.58 -25.74 4.67
C PRO A 133 -9.04 -25.70 6.11
N SER A 134 -7.83 -25.21 6.33
CA SER A 134 -7.18 -25.20 7.65
C SER A 134 -7.57 -24.00 8.51
N ASN A 135 -7.96 -22.87 7.90
CA ASN A 135 -8.30 -21.63 8.62
C ASN A 135 -9.68 -21.08 8.25
N GLY A 136 -10.33 -21.60 7.18
CA GLY A 136 -11.61 -21.11 6.70
C GLY A 136 -11.55 -19.78 5.94
N ASP A 137 -10.34 -19.25 5.71
CA ASP A 137 -10.17 -18.02 4.98
C ASP A 137 -10.34 -18.22 3.47
N TYR A 138 -10.77 -17.15 2.81
CA TYR A 138 -10.92 -17.14 1.36
C TYR A 138 -9.73 -16.44 0.70
N TYR A 139 -9.32 -17.00 -0.45
CA TYR A 139 -8.23 -16.45 -1.27
C TYR A 139 -8.67 -16.38 -2.72
N ILE A 140 -8.23 -15.32 -3.41
CA ILE A 140 -8.40 -15.17 -4.85
C ILE A 140 -7.08 -15.38 -5.57
N ALA A 141 -7.08 -16.18 -6.62
CA ALA A 141 -5.89 -16.37 -7.44
C ALA A 141 -5.58 -15.09 -8.24
N THR A 142 -4.43 -14.47 -7.96
CA THR A 142 -3.93 -13.28 -8.65
C THR A 142 -3.08 -13.63 -9.86
N ASN A 143 -2.52 -14.82 -9.87
CA ASN A 143 -1.83 -15.42 -11.01
C ASN A 143 -2.31 -16.86 -11.18
N ALA A 144 -2.32 -17.34 -12.42
CA ALA A 144 -2.60 -18.73 -12.71
C ALA A 144 -1.56 -19.61 -12.02
N ASN A 145 -2.02 -20.54 -11.18
CA ASN A 145 -1.12 -21.32 -10.37
C ASN A 145 -1.45 -22.81 -10.34
N PRO A 146 -0.42 -23.68 -10.21
CA PRO A 146 -0.61 -25.10 -10.17
C PRO A 146 -0.98 -25.66 -8.79
N GLY A 147 -1.68 -24.87 -7.96
CA GLY A 147 -2.12 -25.26 -6.62
C GLY A 147 -1.11 -25.02 -5.51
N TYR A 148 -0.34 -23.95 -5.62
CA TYR A 148 0.49 -23.46 -4.51
C TYR A 148 -0.39 -23.05 -3.32
N ASP A 149 0.15 -23.22 -2.12
CA ASP A 149 -0.55 -22.92 -0.86
C ASP A 149 -0.86 -21.43 -0.74
N PRO A 150 -2.15 -21.03 -0.57
CA PRO A 150 -2.56 -19.64 -0.48
C PRO A 150 -1.95 -18.86 0.69
N THR A 151 -1.61 -19.52 1.79
CA THR A 151 -1.12 -18.87 3.01
C THR A 151 0.34 -18.41 2.93
N ILE A 152 1.11 -18.98 1.99
CA ILE A 152 2.54 -18.70 1.84
C ILE A 152 2.92 -18.24 0.42
N SER A 153 2.04 -18.39 -0.55
CA SER A 153 2.34 -18.13 -1.96
C SER A 153 1.69 -16.82 -2.42
N THR A 154 2.10 -15.70 -1.82
CA THR A 154 1.52 -14.37 -2.03
C THR A 154 1.62 -13.84 -3.45
N TRP A 155 2.52 -14.36 -4.29
CA TRP A 155 2.56 -14.07 -5.72
C TRP A 155 1.33 -14.63 -6.46
N TYR A 156 0.83 -15.79 -6.03
CA TYR A 156 -0.26 -16.49 -6.71
C TYR A 156 -1.63 -16.22 -6.10
N TRP A 157 -1.68 -15.79 -4.83
CA TRP A 157 -2.90 -15.65 -4.07
C TRP A 157 -2.94 -14.33 -3.31
N SER A 158 -4.11 -13.73 -3.26
CA SER A 158 -4.44 -12.66 -2.30
C SER A 158 -5.57 -13.10 -1.39
N PRO A 159 -5.59 -12.69 -0.12
CA PRO A 159 -6.74 -12.85 0.74
C PRO A 159 -8.00 -12.28 0.07
N TYR A 160 -9.14 -12.95 0.21
CA TYR A 160 -10.40 -12.57 -0.43
C TYR A 160 -11.56 -12.52 0.55
N THR A 161 -12.40 -11.51 0.41
CA THR A 161 -13.58 -11.29 1.25
C THR A 161 -14.84 -11.58 0.52
N CYS A 162 -15.70 -12.41 1.13
CA CYS A 162 -17.01 -12.73 0.64
C CYS A 162 -18.04 -11.67 1.04
N SER A 163 -18.59 -10.94 0.11
CA SER A 163 -19.71 -10.02 0.35
C SER A 163 -21.03 -10.81 0.45
N GLY A 164 -21.53 -10.98 1.66
CA GLY A 164 -22.86 -11.58 1.84
C GLY A 164 -23.17 -11.98 3.27
N SER A 165 -23.55 -11.03 4.09
CA SER A 165 -24.66 -11.04 5.05
C SER A 165 -24.64 -9.76 5.85
N SER A 166 -25.63 -8.93 5.63
CA SER A 166 -25.89 -7.71 6.34
C SER A 166 -26.16 -7.98 7.81
N SER A 167 -25.36 -7.38 8.69
CA SER A 167 -25.82 -6.82 9.97
C SER A 167 -24.67 -5.99 10.54
N GLY A 168 -24.72 -4.66 10.35
CA GLY A 168 -24.18 -3.61 11.21
C GLY A 168 -22.74 -3.77 11.69
N GLY A 169 -21.79 -3.09 11.02
CA GLY A 169 -20.42 -2.94 11.45
C GLY A 169 -19.45 -3.20 10.30
N GLY A 170 -18.82 -2.15 9.77
CA GLY A 170 -17.92 -2.24 8.62
C GLY A 170 -16.55 -2.81 8.98
N GLY A 171 -16.44 -4.10 9.29
CA GLY A 171 -15.15 -4.79 9.42
C GLY A 171 -14.82 -5.54 8.14
N GLY A 172 -13.58 -5.41 7.64
CA GLY A 172 -13.04 -6.26 6.59
C GLY A 172 -13.04 -7.73 7.04
N SER A 173 -13.21 -8.68 6.13
CA SER A 173 -13.28 -10.13 6.45
C SER A 173 -11.98 -10.72 7.02
N ASN A 174 -10.90 -9.97 7.03
CA ASN A 174 -9.65 -10.30 7.71
C ASN A 174 -9.62 -9.84 9.18
N GLY A 175 -10.75 -9.40 9.72
CA GLY A 175 -10.86 -8.88 11.09
C GLY A 175 -10.35 -7.45 11.25
N PHE A 176 -9.87 -6.79 10.20
CA PHE A 176 -9.50 -5.39 10.23
C PHE A 176 -10.70 -4.51 9.88
N VAL A 177 -10.86 -3.40 10.61
CA VAL A 177 -12.02 -2.48 10.44
C VAL A 177 -11.99 -1.71 9.11
N VAL A 178 -10.83 -1.62 8.46
CA VAL A 178 -10.66 -0.99 7.15
C VAL A 178 -10.66 -2.05 6.06
N SER A 179 -11.56 -1.94 5.10
CA SER A 179 -11.55 -2.80 3.91
C SER A 179 -10.51 -2.34 2.89
N GLN A 180 -10.10 -3.24 1.99
CA GLN A 180 -9.19 -2.89 0.89
C GLN A 180 -9.74 -1.76 0.00
N ALA A 181 -11.06 -1.72 -0.22
CA ALA A 181 -11.69 -0.66 -1.01
C ALA A 181 -11.57 0.71 -0.33
N GLN A 182 -11.77 0.78 1.00
CA GLN A 182 -11.59 1.99 1.79
C GLN A 182 -10.11 2.40 1.84
N PHE A 183 -9.19 1.45 2.02
CA PHE A 183 -7.74 1.71 1.94
C PHE A 183 -7.35 2.31 0.59
N ASN A 184 -7.82 1.74 -0.53
CA ASN A 184 -7.56 2.28 -1.86
C ASN A 184 -8.22 3.65 -2.09
N GLN A 185 -9.32 3.95 -1.39
CA GLN A 185 -9.96 5.26 -1.43
C GLN A 185 -9.18 6.30 -0.63
N MET A 186 -8.58 5.91 0.51
CA MET A 186 -7.70 6.74 1.31
C MET A 186 -6.40 7.07 0.56
N PHE A 187 -5.86 6.11 -0.18
CA PHE A 187 -4.55 6.20 -0.83
C PHE A 187 -4.62 5.89 -2.33
N PRO A 188 -5.27 6.75 -3.14
CA PRO A 188 -5.47 6.48 -4.56
C PRO A 188 -4.18 6.44 -5.39
N ASP A 189 -3.13 7.11 -4.93
CA ASP A 189 -1.83 7.24 -5.61
C ASP A 189 -0.70 6.47 -4.89
N ALA A 190 -1.05 5.56 -3.97
CA ALA A 190 -0.08 4.81 -3.19
C ALA A 190 0.94 4.05 -4.06
N ASN A 191 2.19 4.07 -3.63
CA ASN A 191 3.22 3.20 -4.18
C ASN A 191 2.82 1.73 -3.97
N SER A 192 2.92 0.91 -5.00
CA SER A 192 2.55 -0.52 -4.96
C SER A 192 3.31 -1.34 -3.90
N PHE A 193 4.42 -0.82 -3.39
CA PHE A 193 5.14 -1.37 -2.25
C PHE A 193 4.25 -1.43 -1.00
N TYR A 194 3.46 -0.39 -0.73
CA TYR A 194 2.55 -0.31 0.41
C TYR A 194 1.25 -1.06 0.13
N SER A 195 1.32 -2.38 0.01
CA SER A 195 0.14 -3.18 -0.27
C SER A 195 -0.78 -3.30 0.94
N TYR A 196 -2.10 -3.31 0.71
CA TYR A 196 -3.08 -3.61 1.75
C TYR A 196 -2.86 -4.99 2.38
N SER A 197 -2.47 -6.00 1.58
CA SER A 197 -2.13 -7.32 2.07
C SER A 197 -0.91 -7.31 3.00
N GLY A 198 0.07 -6.45 2.75
CA GLY A 198 1.22 -6.24 3.64
C GLY A 198 0.80 -5.66 4.99
N LEU A 199 -0.11 -4.67 5.00
CA LEU A 199 -0.70 -4.13 6.22
C LEU A 199 -1.44 -5.23 7.00
N VAL A 200 -2.33 -5.95 6.34
CA VAL A 200 -3.12 -7.02 6.99
C VAL A 200 -2.22 -8.12 7.57
N ALA A 201 -1.17 -8.52 6.86
CA ALA A 201 -0.22 -9.51 7.37
C ALA A 201 0.49 -9.01 8.65
N ALA A 202 0.84 -7.72 8.70
CA ALA A 202 1.52 -7.09 9.83
C ALA A 202 0.62 -7.00 11.10
N LEU A 203 -0.71 -6.96 10.94
CA LEU A 203 -1.66 -6.92 12.08
C LEU A 203 -1.51 -8.11 13.02
N SER A 204 -1.07 -9.27 12.52
CA SER A 204 -0.86 -10.47 13.34
C SER A 204 0.21 -10.26 14.43
N SER A 205 1.17 -9.38 14.20
CA SER A 205 2.22 -9.02 15.16
C SER A 205 1.70 -8.06 16.23
N TYR A 206 0.58 -7.36 15.98
CA TYR A 206 -0.02 -6.37 16.89
C TYR A 206 -1.54 -6.55 16.98
N PRO A 207 -2.03 -7.67 17.55
CA PRO A 207 -3.46 -8.03 17.54
C PRO A 207 -4.36 -7.08 18.35
N GLY A 208 -3.77 -6.20 19.18
CA GLY A 208 -4.50 -5.16 19.91
C GLY A 208 -4.81 -3.91 19.09
N PHE A 209 -4.17 -3.73 17.93
CA PHE A 209 -4.37 -2.56 17.06
C PHE A 209 -5.76 -2.61 16.42
N ALA A 210 -6.52 -1.52 16.56
CA ALA A 210 -7.87 -1.36 15.99
C ALA A 210 -8.83 -2.54 16.31
N THR A 211 -8.68 -3.13 17.52
CA THR A 211 -9.53 -4.23 18.02
C THR A 211 -9.98 -3.99 19.46
N THR A 212 -9.81 -2.77 19.98
CA THR A 212 -10.05 -2.43 21.38
C THR A 212 -10.99 -1.21 21.48
N GLY A 213 -11.97 -1.27 22.39
CA GLY A 213 -12.87 -0.17 22.70
C GLY A 213 -14.19 -0.20 21.94
N GLY A 214 -14.43 -1.21 21.12
CA GLY A 214 -15.61 -1.37 20.26
C GLY A 214 -15.49 -0.63 18.93
N THR A 215 -16.35 -0.98 17.98
CA THR A 215 -16.25 -0.62 16.56
C THR A 215 -15.93 0.84 16.29
N THR A 216 -16.58 1.78 17.01
CA THR A 216 -16.30 3.22 16.83
C THR A 216 -14.85 3.58 17.18
N VAL A 217 -14.30 3.06 18.28
CA VAL A 217 -12.91 3.34 18.69
C VAL A 217 -11.92 2.63 17.77
N GLU A 218 -12.24 1.41 17.34
CA GLU A 218 -11.46 0.63 16.41
C GLU A 218 -11.33 1.33 15.05
N GLU A 219 -12.44 1.86 14.52
CA GLU A 219 -12.46 2.65 13.28
C GLU A 219 -11.73 4.00 13.45
N GLN A 220 -11.91 4.66 14.59
CA GLN A 220 -11.18 5.90 14.92
C GLN A 220 -9.68 5.67 15.01
N GLU A 221 -9.23 4.58 15.66
CA GLU A 221 -7.82 4.26 15.77
C GLU A 221 -7.21 3.94 14.40
N ALA A 222 -7.90 3.14 13.58
CA ALA A 222 -7.45 2.81 12.23
C ALA A 222 -7.35 4.07 11.34
N ALA A 223 -8.35 4.95 11.38
CA ALA A 223 -8.33 6.23 10.67
C ALA A 223 -7.17 7.12 11.14
N ALA A 224 -6.94 7.20 12.45
CA ALA A 224 -5.90 8.02 13.04
C ALA A 224 -4.49 7.51 12.67
N PHE A 225 -4.27 6.20 12.68
CA PHE A 225 -3.02 5.59 12.23
C PHE A 225 -2.76 5.90 10.76
N LEU A 226 -3.75 5.64 9.89
CA LEU A 226 -3.60 5.83 8.46
C LEU A 226 -3.45 7.31 8.08
N ALA A 227 -4.09 8.25 8.78
CA ALA A 227 -3.91 9.68 8.56
C ALA A 227 -2.49 10.15 8.91
N ASN A 228 -1.92 9.65 10.01
CA ASN A 228 -0.51 9.93 10.30
C ASN A 228 0.42 9.31 9.26
N VAL A 229 0.12 8.11 8.75
CA VAL A 229 0.84 7.47 7.65
C VAL A 229 0.76 8.29 6.37
N ASP A 230 -0.43 8.83 6.04
CA ASP A 230 -0.63 9.73 4.89
C ASP A 230 0.34 10.90 4.95
N HIS A 231 0.33 11.58 6.08
CA HIS A 231 1.15 12.76 6.33
C HIS A 231 2.66 12.46 6.24
N GLU A 232 3.12 11.38 6.87
CA GLU A 232 4.55 11.00 6.90
C GLU A 232 5.09 10.57 5.53
N THR A 233 4.23 10.06 4.66
CA THR A 233 4.63 9.46 3.38
C THR A 233 4.12 10.21 2.16
N GLY A 234 3.36 11.29 2.35
CA GLY A 234 2.69 11.99 1.25
C GLY A 234 1.69 11.09 0.52
N GLY A 235 0.82 10.41 1.25
CA GLY A 235 -0.18 9.51 0.69
C GLY A 235 0.37 8.13 0.31
N LEU A 236 1.29 7.59 1.08
CA LEU A 236 1.99 6.32 0.79
C LEU A 236 2.81 6.37 -0.53
N VAL A 237 3.25 7.56 -0.96
CA VAL A 237 4.09 7.73 -2.15
C VAL A 237 5.56 7.44 -1.83
N TYR A 238 6.07 7.99 -0.73
CA TYR A 238 7.47 7.91 -0.35
C TYR A 238 7.74 6.74 0.59
N ILE A 239 8.62 5.83 0.19
CA ILE A 239 9.06 4.70 1.02
C ILE A 239 10.22 5.14 1.92
N ASN A 240 11.12 5.92 1.38
CA ASN A 240 12.32 6.43 2.04
C ASN A 240 12.21 7.95 2.21
N GLU A 241 12.84 8.45 3.26
CA GLU A 241 13.08 9.88 3.45
C GLU A 241 13.73 10.50 2.19
N ILE A 242 13.27 11.70 1.81
CA ILE A 242 13.75 12.36 0.59
C ILE A 242 15.20 12.80 0.74
N ASP A 243 15.55 13.38 1.90
CA ASP A 243 16.93 13.78 2.23
C ASP A 243 17.59 12.76 3.14
N GLN A 244 18.33 11.83 2.56
CA GLN A 244 19.02 10.75 3.25
C GLN A 244 20.42 11.15 3.77
N SER A 245 20.76 12.43 3.78
CA SER A 245 22.07 12.91 4.20
C SER A 245 22.22 13.07 5.72
N GLY A 246 21.13 12.89 6.47
CA GLY A 246 21.10 13.04 7.92
C GLY A 246 21.93 11.98 8.65
N ASP A 247 22.66 12.41 9.69
CA ASP A 247 23.30 11.49 10.63
C ASP A 247 22.28 11.04 11.67
N TYR A 248 21.78 9.84 11.49
CA TYR A 248 20.81 9.18 12.39
C TYR A 248 21.47 8.07 13.23
N CYS A 249 22.79 8.22 13.47
CA CYS A 249 23.59 7.31 14.28
C CYS A 249 23.78 7.87 15.69
N ALA A 250 22.88 7.52 16.61
CA ALA A 250 23.06 7.85 18.02
C ALA A 250 24.20 7.03 18.66
N SER A 251 24.81 7.58 19.70
CA SER A 251 25.92 6.95 20.42
C SER A 251 25.40 5.85 21.36
N GLU A 252 24.98 4.72 20.78
CA GLU A 252 24.53 3.52 21.47
C GLU A 252 25.63 2.44 21.50
N SER A 253 25.53 1.49 22.41
CA SER A 253 26.56 0.45 22.59
C SER A 253 26.68 -0.50 21.39
N TYR A 254 25.63 -0.69 20.61
CA TYR A 254 25.61 -1.51 19.38
C TYR A 254 26.10 -0.72 18.16
N GLY A 255 26.19 0.62 18.25
CA GLY A 255 26.68 1.47 17.18
C GLY A 255 25.78 1.52 15.97
N CYS A 256 26.41 1.63 14.78
CA CYS A 256 25.74 1.74 13.49
C CYS A 256 26.40 0.80 12.47
N PRO A 257 26.17 -0.51 12.57
CA PRO A 257 26.85 -1.49 11.71
C PRO A 257 26.54 -1.33 10.21
N ALA A 258 25.31 -0.90 9.85
CA ALA A 258 24.96 -0.63 8.46
C ALA A 258 25.58 0.69 7.91
N GLY A 259 26.17 1.51 8.79
CA GLY A 259 26.78 2.79 8.45
C GLY A 259 26.10 4.00 9.10
N THR A 260 26.85 5.07 9.31
CA THR A 260 26.39 6.28 10.01
C THR A 260 25.13 6.91 9.39
N TYR A 261 25.03 6.89 8.07
CA TYR A 261 23.93 7.49 7.30
C TYR A 261 22.86 6.47 6.86
N ALA A 262 22.87 5.25 7.40
CA ALA A 262 21.98 4.19 6.94
C ALA A 262 20.60 4.22 7.60
N TYR A 263 20.39 4.97 8.69
CA TYR A 263 19.19 4.88 9.52
C TYR A 263 18.22 6.05 9.33
N TYR A 264 18.13 6.54 8.10
CA TYR A 264 17.15 7.56 7.70
C TYR A 264 15.72 7.00 7.70
N GLY A 265 14.73 7.89 7.60
CA GLY A 265 13.31 7.56 7.66
C GLY A 265 12.87 6.55 6.59
N ARG A 266 12.20 5.46 6.99
CA ARG A 266 11.63 4.45 6.10
C ARG A 266 10.27 3.98 6.56
N GLY A 267 9.48 3.55 5.62
CA GLY A 267 8.20 2.92 5.87
C GLY A 267 7.07 3.88 6.23
N PRO A 268 5.90 3.37 6.67
CA PRO A 268 4.67 4.16 6.79
C PRO A 268 4.73 5.29 7.83
N LEU A 269 5.49 5.12 8.92
CA LEU A 269 5.73 6.16 9.93
C LEU A 269 7.17 6.68 9.92
N GLN A 270 7.91 6.49 8.82
CA GLN A 270 9.26 7.02 8.60
C GLN A 270 10.19 6.81 9.81
N ILE A 271 10.24 5.55 10.33
CA ILE A 271 11.14 5.26 11.46
C ILE A 271 12.57 5.62 11.09
N SER A 272 13.25 6.35 11.96
CA SER A 272 14.63 6.80 11.80
C SER A 272 15.41 6.56 13.09
N TRP A 273 16.73 6.71 13.05
CA TRP A 273 17.69 6.45 14.10
C TRP A 273 17.98 4.95 14.35
N ASN A 274 19.27 4.65 14.56
CA ASN A 274 19.74 3.30 14.83
C ASN A 274 19.02 2.63 16.02
N PHE A 275 18.68 3.37 17.08
CA PHE A 275 17.98 2.82 18.23
C PHE A 275 16.53 2.40 17.91
N ASN A 276 15.83 3.08 17.01
CA ASN A 276 14.50 2.66 16.58
C ASN A 276 14.58 1.43 15.68
N TYR A 277 15.56 1.36 14.77
CA TYR A 277 15.78 0.17 13.95
C TYR A 277 16.10 -1.06 14.79
N GLU A 278 16.99 -0.92 15.81
CA GLU A 278 17.31 -1.99 16.73
C GLU A 278 16.08 -2.44 17.53
N ALA A 279 15.36 -1.49 18.16
CA ALA A 279 14.21 -1.81 19.01
C ALA A 279 13.05 -2.41 18.20
N ALA A 280 12.73 -1.86 17.02
CA ALA A 280 11.74 -2.41 16.12
C ALA A 280 12.15 -3.81 15.65
N GLY A 281 13.40 -3.98 15.24
CA GLY A 281 13.93 -5.26 14.80
C GLY A 281 13.81 -6.35 15.87
N GLN A 282 14.19 -6.05 17.10
CA GLN A 282 14.00 -6.97 18.23
C GLN A 282 12.51 -7.33 18.45
N ALA A 283 11.62 -6.33 18.37
CA ALA A 283 10.20 -6.53 18.61
C ALA A 283 9.52 -7.44 17.58
N ILE A 284 9.93 -7.33 16.29
CA ILE A 284 9.34 -8.11 15.17
C ILE A 284 10.20 -9.33 14.78
N GLY A 285 11.31 -9.58 15.49
CA GLY A 285 12.19 -10.73 15.22
C GLY A 285 13.00 -10.61 13.92
N GLN A 286 13.34 -9.39 13.51
CA GLN A 286 14.13 -9.10 12.32
C GLN A 286 15.41 -8.34 12.69
N ASP A 287 16.49 -8.58 11.96
CA ASP A 287 17.73 -7.84 12.14
C ASP A 287 17.70 -6.56 11.30
N LEU A 288 17.02 -5.52 11.83
CA LEU A 288 16.90 -4.24 11.13
C LEU A 288 18.10 -3.31 11.40
N LEU A 289 18.89 -3.57 12.43
CA LEU A 289 20.08 -2.76 12.70
C LEU A 289 21.17 -3.00 11.65
N ASP A 290 21.44 -4.26 11.29
CA ASP A 290 22.38 -4.60 10.23
C ASP A 290 21.77 -4.48 8.82
N ASN A 291 20.43 -4.61 8.71
CA ASN A 291 19.70 -4.64 7.45
C ASN A 291 18.53 -3.63 7.41
N PRO A 292 18.77 -2.33 7.56
CA PRO A 292 17.71 -1.30 7.62
C PRO A 292 16.86 -1.25 6.34
N ASP A 293 17.40 -1.65 5.18
CA ASP A 293 16.70 -1.66 3.90
C ASP A 293 15.55 -2.68 3.83
N LEU A 294 15.46 -3.62 4.77
CA LEU A 294 14.30 -4.52 4.89
C LEU A 294 13.00 -3.73 5.07
N VAL A 295 13.05 -2.58 5.76
CA VAL A 295 11.89 -1.70 5.94
C VAL A 295 11.43 -1.06 4.62
N ALA A 296 12.32 -0.93 3.64
CA ALA A 296 12.00 -0.36 2.32
C ALA A 296 11.79 -1.42 1.22
N THR A 297 12.07 -2.71 1.51
CA THR A 297 12.01 -3.78 0.49
C THR A 297 11.02 -4.88 0.83
N ASN A 298 10.52 -4.93 2.06
CA ASN A 298 9.49 -5.89 2.49
C ASN A 298 8.28 -5.14 3.06
N SER A 299 7.16 -5.19 2.36
CA SER A 299 5.93 -4.46 2.73
C SER A 299 5.42 -4.85 4.12
N THR A 300 5.44 -6.14 4.49
CA THR A 300 4.97 -6.59 5.82
C THR A 300 5.87 -6.05 6.92
N ILE A 301 7.19 -6.19 6.80
CA ILE A 301 8.16 -5.64 7.77
C ILE A 301 7.98 -4.11 7.89
N SER A 302 7.78 -3.43 6.77
CA SER A 302 7.52 -1.99 6.74
C SER A 302 6.30 -1.59 7.58
N TRP A 303 5.18 -2.30 7.43
CA TRP A 303 3.97 -2.07 8.22
C TRP A 303 4.14 -2.50 9.69
N GLU A 304 4.87 -3.58 9.96
CA GLU A 304 5.18 -4.02 11.33
C GLU A 304 5.98 -2.98 12.10
N THR A 305 6.93 -2.29 11.47
CA THR A 305 7.69 -1.20 12.12
C THR A 305 6.80 -0.01 12.46
N ALA A 306 5.85 0.34 11.60
CA ALA A 306 4.89 1.40 11.87
C ALA A 306 3.92 1.03 13.00
N LEU A 307 3.39 -0.20 12.99
CA LEU A 307 2.56 -0.71 14.08
C LEU A 307 3.33 -0.83 15.39
N TRP A 308 4.59 -1.26 15.36
CA TRP A 308 5.47 -1.24 16.53
C TRP A 308 5.53 0.15 17.15
N TYR A 309 5.81 1.16 16.35
CA TYR A 309 5.90 2.54 16.84
C TYR A 309 4.55 2.99 17.43
N TRP A 310 3.46 2.81 16.73
CA TRP A 310 2.12 3.18 17.14
C TRP A 310 1.69 2.56 18.48
N MET A 311 1.96 1.27 18.62
CA MET A 311 1.53 0.47 19.79
C MET A 311 2.42 0.62 21.01
N THR A 312 3.71 0.92 20.82
CA THR A 312 4.70 0.79 21.90
C THR A 312 5.50 2.06 22.20
N GLN A 313 5.59 3.01 21.26
CA GLN A 313 6.42 4.20 21.45
C GLN A 313 5.57 5.40 21.88
N THR A 314 6.11 6.21 22.78
CA THR A 314 5.48 7.47 23.21
C THR A 314 6.05 8.66 22.47
N GLY A 315 7.19 8.51 21.82
CA GLY A 315 7.95 9.61 21.24
C GLY A 315 8.13 10.76 22.22
N PRO A 316 7.92 12.01 21.81
CA PRO A 316 7.93 13.16 22.72
C PRO A 316 6.64 13.30 23.57
N GLY A 317 5.63 12.47 23.34
CA GLY A 317 4.37 12.47 24.11
C GLY A 317 4.48 11.77 25.47
N THR A 318 3.34 11.60 26.13
CA THR A 318 3.24 10.93 27.45
C THR A 318 2.56 9.58 27.40
N MET A 319 2.03 9.21 26.22
CA MET A 319 1.35 7.94 25.98
C MET A 319 1.58 7.49 24.54
N THR A 320 1.39 6.22 24.25
CA THR A 320 1.45 5.70 22.87
C THR A 320 0.26 6.23 22.06
N ALA A 321 0.39 6.27 20.75
CA ALA A 321 -0.71 6.67 19.88
C ALA A 321 -1.93 5.74 20.02
N HIS A 322 -1.70 4.43 20.17
CA HIS A 322 -2.73 3.46 20.52
C HIS A 322 -3.51 3.86 21.79
N ASN A 323 -2.79 4.10 22.90
CA ASN A 323 -3.42 4.49 24.14
C ASN A 323 -4.16 5.83 24.05
N ALA A 324 -3.68 6.75 23.21
CA ALA A 324 -4.36 8.02 22.97
C ALA A 324 -5.76 7.81 22.39
N MET A 325 -5.91 6.91 21.43
CA MET A 325 -7.19 6.61 20.80
C MET A 325 -8.08 5.78 21.72
N VAL A 326 -7.58 4.68 22.25
CA VAL A 326 -8.37 3.73 23.04
C VAL A 326 -8.87 4.33 24.36
N ASN A 327 -8.11 5.22 24.98
CA ASN A 327 -8.49 5.88 26.24
C ASN A 327 -9.25 7.22 26.01
N GLY A 328 -9.54 7.60 24.77
CA GLY A 328 -10.27 8.81 24.45
C GLY A 328 -9.50 10.12 24.68
N ALA A 329 -8.17 10.05 24.75
CA ALA A 329 -7.32 11.26 24.83
C ALA A 329 -7.33 12.06 23.49
N GLY A 330 -7.65 11.40 22.38
CA GLY A 330 -7.93 11.99 21.07
C GLY A 330 -6.73 12.06 20.13
N PHE A 331 -7.06 12.42 18.90
CA PHE A 331 -6.11 12.41 17.78
C PHE A 331 -4.87 13.30 18.01
N GLY A 332 -5.04 14.47 18.64
CA GLY A 332 -3.93 15.36 18.97
C GLY A 332 -2.82 14.71 19.78
N GLN A 333 -3.16 13.71 20.63
CA GLN A 333 -2.13 12.96 21.38
C GLN A 333 -1.37 11.97 20.50
N THR A 334 -1.92 11.52 19.38
CA THR A 334 -1.17 10.71 18.41
C THR A 334 -0.10 11.53 17.68
N ILE A 335 -0.40 12.81 17.39
CA ILE A 335 0.57 13.77 16.86
C ILE A 335 1.71 13.98 17.85
N TRP A 336 1.37 14.14 19.16
CA TRP A 336 2.37 14.23 20.22
C TRP A 336 3.31 13.01 20.22
N ALA A 337 2.78 11.81 20.10
CA ALA A 337 3.56 10.58 20.12
C ALA A 337 4.51 10.46 18.91
N ILE A 338 4.16 11.05 17.76
CA ILE A 338 4.95 10.93 16.53
C ILE A 338 5.94 12.09 16.40
N ASN A 339 5.47 13.32 16.32
CA ASN A 339 6.29 14.49 16.01
C ASN A 339 5.98 15.72 16.90
N GLY A 340 5.44 15.51 18.10
CA GLY A 340 4.94 16.56 18.97
C GLY A 340 5.95 17.62 19.37
N SER A 341 7.23 17.29 19.50
CA SER A 341 8.30 18.25 19.82
C SER A 341 8.49 19.34 18.76
N VAL A 342 8.06 19.09 17.53
CA VAL A 342 8.20 19.99 16.40
C VAL A 342 6.86 20.65 16.05
N GLU A 343 5.77 19.91 16.07
CA GLU A 343 4.50 20.35 15.54
C GLU A 343 3.57 20.93 16.62
N CYS A 344 3.54 20.33 17.81
CA CYS A 344 2.58 20.69 18.86
C CYS A 344 2.91 22.00 19.60
N ASN A 345 1.96 22.48 20.40
CA ASN A 345 2.06 23.76 21.12
C ASN A 345 2.36 24.98 20.21
N GLY A 346 1.85 24.96 18.99
CA GLY A 346 2.08 26.02 18.00
C GLY A 346 3.44 25.98 17.33
N GLY A 347 4.14 24.84 17.38
CA GLY A 347 5.42 24.61 16.68
C GLY A 347 5.24 24.66 15.16
N ASP A 348 4.32 23.86 14.62
CA ASP A 348 3.88 23.95 13.22
C ASP A 348 2.37 23.68 13.10
N PRO A 349 1.54 24.71 13.25
CA PRO A 349 0.09 24.56 13.17
C PRO A 349 -0.42 24.07 11.81
N SER A 350 0.34 24.28 10.73
CA SER A 350 -0.06 23.84 9.39
C SER A 350 0.10 22.33 9.24
N GLU A 351 1.15 21.75 9.77
CA GLU A 351 1.34 20.30 9.76
C GLU A 351 0.32 19.60 10.66
N VAL A 352 0.03 20.16 11.85
CA VAL A 352 -1.04 19.67 12.71
C VAL A 352 -2.37 19.69 11.98
N GLN A 353 -2.71 20.79 11.27
CA GLN A 353 -3.99 20.89 10.55
C GLN A 353 -4.05 19.88 9.40
N ASN A 354 -2.97 19.67 8.65
CA ASN A 354 -2.93 18.66 7.58
C ASN A 354 -3.26 17.27 8.13
N ARG A 355 -2.63 16.86 9.24
CA ARG A 355 -2.92 15.58 9.89
C ARG A 355 -4.38 15.46 10.33
N VAL A 356 -4.97 16.55 10.82
CA VAL A 356 -6.38 16.60 11.25
C VAL A 356 -7.30 16.46 10.04
N ASP A 357 -7.03 17.16 8.95
CA ASP A 357 -7.82 17.09 7.72
C ASP A 357 -7.82 15.67 7.13
N ASP A 358 -6.66 15.00 7.13
CA ASP A 358 -6.52 13.60 6.70
C ASP A 358 -7.32 12.67 7.63
N TYR A 359 -7.22 12.87 8.95
CA TYR A 359 -7.95 12.06 9.92
C TYR A 359 -9.47 12.21 9.78
N GLU A 360 -9.97 13.44 9.63
CA GLU A 360 -11.40 13.70 9.42
C GLU A 360 -11.91 13.08 8.11
N SER A 361 -11.10 13.16 7.05
CA SER A 361 -11.38 12.52 5.77
C SER A 361 -11.45 11.00 5.89
N PHE A 362 -10.51 10.37 6.56
CA PHE A 362 -10.44 8.91 6.71
C PHE A 362 -11.52 8.39 7.66
N ALA A 363 -11.82 9.11 8.73
CA ALA A 363 -12.96 8.82 9.60
C ALA A 363 -14.28 8.87 8.81
N SER A 364 -14.44 9.85 7.92
CA SER A 364 -15.59 9.94 7.02
C SER A 364 -15.70 8.76 6.07
N ILE A 365 -14.59 8.28 5.51
CA ILE A 365 -14.55 7.08 4.64
C ILE A 365 -15.00 5.83 5.41
N LEU A 366 -14.63 5.73 6.70
CA LEU A 366 -15.06 4.63 7.56
C LEU A 366 -16.48 4.80 8.09
N GLY A 367 -17.08 6.00 7.96
CA GLY A 367 -18.42 6.28 8.44
C GLY A 367 -18.49 6.57 9.94
N VAL A 368 -17.36 6.91 10.57
CA VAL A 368 -17.26 7.19 12.00
C VAL A 368 -17.01 8.68 12.25
N SER A 369 -17.51 9.20 13.39
CA SER A 369 -17.15 10.55 13.83
C SER A 369 -15.69 10.59 14.31
N PRO A 370 -14.89 11.62 13.97
CA PRO A 370 -13.50 11.74 14.42
C PRO A 370 -13.36 11.93 15.95
N GLY A 371 -14.44 12.24 16.66
CA GLY A 371 -14.38 12.52 18.09
C GLY A 371 -13.88 13.93 18.41
N GLY A 372 -13.34 14.10 19.63
CA GLY A 372 -12.79 15.37 20.10
C GLY A 372 -11.27 15.36 20.23
N ASN A 373 -10.69 16.49 20.70
CA ASN A 373 -9.26 16.65 20.96
C ASN A 373 -8.38 16.34 19.73
N LEU A 374 -8.74 16.96 18.58
CA LEU A 374 -8.11 16.68 17.30
C LEU A 374 -6.71 17.29 17.16
N THR A 375 -6.46 18.41 17.82
CA THR A 375 -5.20 19.16 17.72
C THR A 375 -4.33 19.01 18.96
N CYS A 376 -3.09 19.38 18.87
CA CYS A 376 -2.11 19.45 19.96
C CYS A 376 -1.40 20.86 20.06
#